data_682f469f065a4f7cb838ea2c5e4f79ca
#
_entry.id   682f469f065a4f7cb838ea2c5e4f79ca
#
_cell.length_a   1.000
_cell.length_b   1.000
_cell.length_c   1.000
_cell.angle_alpha   90.00
_cell.angle_beta   90.00
_cell.angle_gamma   90.00
#
_symmetry.space_group_name_H-M   'P 1'
#
loop_
_entity.id
_entity.type
_entity.pdbx_description
1 polymer ?
#
loop_
_entity_poly.entity_id
_entity_poly.type
_entity_poly.pdbx_seq_one_letter_code
_entity_poly.pdbx_strand_id
1 'polypeptide(L)'
;GKNMRKGYIIAHQDSSLQNMAELKGKRFAFGSEKSTIGRYFAQLLLTEAGVNSSDLVKQNYLGRHDKVGESVAKGDYDAGAMKSSTFKKFLKKGRKIRVLKEFNLATKAWAVREGVNDRVKTGLTKVLMAFSNEKDGDKKALKILKKDGFLPADDAAYNTVRKAIHNSSQFFE
;
A
#
# COMPACT_ATOMS: atom_id res chain seq x y z
N GLY A 1 18.03 -1.05 5.17
CA GLY A 1 16.59 -0.76 5.31
C GLY A 1 15.84 -1.11 4.03
N LYS A 2 14.57 -1.46 4.13
CA LYS A 2 13.77 -1.82 2.94
C LYS A 2 13.26 -0.51 2.31
N ASN A 3 13.73 -0.20 1.11
CA ASN A 3 13.23 0.92 0.30
C ASN A 3 11.87 0.63 -0.38
N MET A 4 11.27 -0.53 -0.12
CA MET A 4 9.99 -0.96 -0.68
C MET A 4 8.94 -1.19 0.42
N ARG A 5 7.70 -0.85 0.11
CA ARG A 5 6.52 -1.14 0.92
C ARG A 5 5.75 -2.29 0.28
N LYS A 6 5.12 -3.11 1.10
CA LYS A 6 4.26 -4.21 0.63
C LYS A 6 2.80 -3.90 0.88
N GLY A 7 2.00 -4.16 -0.15
CA GLY A 7 0.55 -4.25 -0.08
C GLY A 7 0.09 -5.68 -0.38
N TYR A 8 -1.09 -6.00 0.08
CA TYR A 8 -1.72 -7.29 -0.14
C TYR A 8 -3.17 -7.11 -0.59
N ILE A 9 -3.58 -7.92 -1.55
CA ILE A 9 -4.97 -8.28 -1.70
C ILE A 9 -5.16 -9.51 -0.82
N ILE A 10 -6.12 -9.45 0.06
CA ILE A 10 -6.44 -10.49 1.04
C ILE A 10 -7.79 -11.13 0.74
N ALA A 11 -7.96 -12.37 1.14
CA ALA A 11 -9.22 -13.10 1.17
C ALA A 11 -9.42 -13.74 2.55
N HIS A 12 -10.62 -14.26 2.85
CA HIS A 12 -10.85 -15.10 4.01
C HIS A 12 -9.96 -16.34 3.95
N GLN A 13 -9.52 -16.85 5.09
CA GLN A 13 -8.62 -18.01 5.16
C GLN A 13 -9.20 -19.24 4.45
N ASP A 14 -10.47 -19.48 4.61
CA ASP A 14 -11.20 -20.65 4.08
C ASP A 14 -11.80 -20.36 2.67
N SER A 15 -11.46 -19.24 2.04
CA SER A 15 -11.93 -18.89 0.70
C SER A 15 -11.29 -19.79 -0.35
N SER A 16 -12.06 -20.21 -1.35
CA SER A 16 -11.60 -20.99 -2.51
C SER A 16 -10.84 -20.16 -3.55
N LEU A 17 -10.85 -18.80 -3.45
CA LEU A 17 -10.19 -17.91 -4.41
C LEU A 17 -8.70 -18.23 -4.54
N GLN A 18 -8.22 -18.47 -5.77
CA GLN A 18 -6.81 -18.77 -6.04
C GLN A 18 -6.06 -17.61 -6.72
N ASN A 19 -6.78 -16.78 -7.47
CA ASN A 19 -6.18 -15.68 -8.24
C ASN A 19 -7.12 -14.47 -8.33
N MET A 20 -6.63 -13.37 -8.91
CA MET A 20 -7.35 -12.11 -9.01
C MET A 20 -8.54 -12.16 -10.00
N ALA A 21 -8.47 -12.99 -11.06
CA ALA A 21 -9.55 -13.08 -12.06
C ALA A 21 -10.83 -13.70 -11.47
N GLU A 22 -10.70 -14.55 -10.45
CA GLU A 22 -11.84 -15.16 -9.74
C GLU A 22 -12.62 -14.17 -8.85
N LEU A 23 -12.17 -12.90 -8.80
CA LEU A 23 -12.91 -11.83 -8.12
C LEU A 23 -14.12 -11.33 -8.93
N LYS A 24 -14.30 -11.73 -10.19
CA LYS A 24 -15.55 -11.49 -10.91
C LYS A 24 -16.73 -12.07 -10.15
N GLY A 25 -17.80 -11.30 -10.02
CA GLY A 25 -18.98 -11.66 -9.25
C GLY A 25 -18.77 -11.68 -7.72
N LYS A 26 -17.67 -11.11 -7.20
CA LYS A 26 -17.37 -11.07 -5.77
C LYS A 26 -17.51 -9.67 -5.17
N ARG A 27 -17.50 -9.62 -3.84
CA ARG A 27 -17.54 -8.37 -3.05
C ARG A 27 -16.11 -7.97 -2.70
N PHE A 28 -15.73 -6.72 -3.00
CA PHE A 28 -14.38 -6.22 -2.75
C PHE A 28 -14.34 -4.99 -1.84
N ALA A 29 -13.51 -5.04 -0.80
CA ALA A 29 -13.30 -3.93 0.13
C ALA A 29 -12.04 -3.13 -0.22
N PHE A 30 -12.22 -1.86 -0.60
CA PHE A 30 -11.12 -0.92 -0.74
C PHE A 30 -10.78 -0.24 0.59
N GLY A 31 -9.56 0.31 0.71
CA GLY A 31 -9.16 1.13 1.85
C GLY A 31 -9.76 2.54 1.78
N SER A 32 -8.93 3.58 1.92
CA SER A 32 -9.34 4.97 1.68
C SER A 32 -9.30 5.30 0.19
N GLU A 33 -10.19 6.17 -0.26
CA GLU A 33 -10.23 6.70 -1.64
C GLU A 33 -8.92 7.35 -2.10
N LYS A 34 -8.13 7.88 -1.18
CA LYS A 34 -6.81 8.50 -1.45
C LYS A 34 -5.64 7.55 -1.19
N SER A 35 -5.91 6.24 -1.00
CA SER A 35 -4.87 5.28 -0.62
C SER A 35 -4.18 4.66 -1.83
N THR A 36 -2.86 4.80 -1.91
CA THR A 36 -2.05 4.11 -2.93
C THR A 36 -2.25 2.59 -2.87
N ILE A 37 -2.16 1.98 -1.68
CA ILE A 37 -2.31 0.52 -1.48
C ILE A 37 -3.79 0.12 -1.52
N GLY A 38 -4.63 0.85 -0.77
CA GLY A 38 -6.02 0.44 -0.53
C GLY A 38 -6.96 0.76 -1.68
N ARG A 39 -6.53 1.58 -2.68
CA ARG A 39 -7.31 1.91 -3.86
C ARG A 39 -6.50 1.71 -5.13
N TYR A 40 -5.57 2.63 -5.46
CA TYR A 40 -4.99 2.73 -6.78
C TYR A 40 -4.29 1.44 -7.25
N PHE A 41 -3.45 0.83 -6.42
CA PHE A 41 -2.85 -0.46 -6.76
C PHE A 41 -3.84 -1.61 -6.78
N ALA A 42 -4.85 -1.59 -5.90
CA ALA A 42 -5.89 -2.61 -5.91
C ALA A 42 -6.71 -2.55 -7.21
N GLN A 43 -7.11 -1.37 -7.65
CA GLN A 43 -7.81 -1.16 -8.91
C GLN A 43 -6.94 -1.58 -10.11
N LEU A 44 -5.66 -1.15 -10.15
CA LEU A 44 -4.73 -1.57 -11.20
C LEU A 44 -4.64 -3.10 -11.30
N LEU A 45 -4.46 -3.80 -10.17
CA LEU A 45 -4.35 -5.26 -10.17
C LEU A 45 -5.65 -5.97 -10.55
N LEU A 46 -6.80 -5.40 -10.20
CA LEU A 46 -8.10 -5.90 -10.64
C LEU A 46 -8.25 -5.75 -12.15
N THR A 47 -8.01 -4.55 -12.69
CA THR A 47 -8.07 -4.29 -14.14
C THR A 47 -7.07 -5.15 -14.92
N GLU A 48 -5.83 -5.30 -14.45
CA GLU A 48 -4.82 -6.17 -15.07
C GLU A 48 -5.24 -7.66 -15.06
N ALA A 49 -6.13 -8.07 -14.15
CA ALA A 49 -6.72 -9.40 -14.10
C ALA A 49 -8.06 -9.51 -14.87
N GLY A 50 -8.44 -8.45 -15.59
CA GLY A 50 -9.70 -8.40 -16.34
C GLY A 50 -10.93 -8.23 -15.47
N VAL A 51 -10.79 -7.66 -14.26
CA VAL A 51 -11.89 -7.40 -13.33
C VAL A 51 -12.09 -5.90 -13.19
N ASN A 52 -13.20 -5.38 -13.68
CA ASN A 52 -13.59 -3.98 -13.59
C ASN A 52 -14.65 -3.78 -12.49
N SER A 53 -15.03 -2.52 -12.29
CA SER A 53 -16.03 -2.13 -11.29
C SER A 53 -17.37 -2.85 -11.48
N SER A 54 -17.83 -2.96 -12.73
CA SER A 54 -19.08 -3.62 -13.11
C SER A 54 -19.06 -5.14 -12.92
N ASP A 55 -17.88 -5.76 -12.88
CA ASP A 55 -17.72 -7.19 -12.59
C ASP A 55 -17.89 -7.54 -11.10
N LEU A 56 -17.88 -6.53 -10.21
CA LEU A 56 -17.99 -6.74 -8.77
C LEU A 56 -19.44 -6.58 -8.31
N VAL A 57 -19.95 -7.57 -7.57
CA VAL A 57 -21.31 -7.50 -6.99
C VAL A 57 -21.45 -6.36 -5.98
N LYS A 58 -20.38 -6.09 -5.24
CA LYS A 58 -20.32 -4.99 -4.27
C LYS A 58 -18.89 -4.50 -4.11
N GLN A 59 -18.73 -3.19 -4.07
CA GLN A 59 -17.46 -2.56 -3.74
C GLN A 59 -17.66 -1.32 -2.89
N ASN A 60 -16.84 -1.14 -1.86
CA ASN A 60 -16.90 0.05 -1.00
C ASN A 60 -15.54 0.45 -0.51
N TYR A 61 -15.38 1.75 -0.26
CA TYR A 61 -14.24 2.32 0.44
C TYR A 61 -14.50 2.35 1.95
N LEU A 62 -13.79 1.51 2.70
CA LEU A 62 -13.97 1.40 4.15
C LEU A 62 -13.09 2.38 4.95
N GLY A 63 -12.32 3.21 4.25
CA GLY A 63 -11.49 4.28 4.82
C GLY A 63 -10.18 3.80 5.45
N ARG A 64 -10.16 2.66 6.13
CA ARG A 64 -9.00 2.17 6.90
C ARG A 64 -8.70 0.71 6.61
N HIS A 65 -7.40 0.35 6.59
CA HIS A 65 -6.95 -1.04 6.34
C HIS A 65 -7.41 -2.03 7.42
N ASP A 66 -7.59 -1.60 8.66
CA ASP A 66 -8.12 -2.47 9.72
C ASP A 66 -9.60 -2.79 9.50
N LYS A 67 -10.41 -1.82 9.05
CA LYS A 67 -11.80 -2.09 8.67
C LYS A 67 -11.90 -3.07 7.51
N VAL A 68 -11.03 -2.93 6.50
CA VAL A 68 -10.95 -3.89 5.39
C VAL A 68 -10.67 -5.30 5.91
N GLY A 69 -9.65 -5.45 6.77
CA GLY A 69 -9.30 -6.75 7.33
C GLY A 69 -10.41 -7.37 8.17
N GLU A 70 -11.08 -6.59 9.02
CA GLU A 70 -12.21 -7.09 9.82
C GLU A 70 -13.38 -7.53 8.96
N SER A 71 -13.73 -6.74 7.92
CA SER A 71 -14.84 -7.08 7.02
C SER A 71 -14.57 -8.33 6.19
N VAL A 72 -13.31 -8.55 5.74
CA VAL A 72 -12.93 -9.78 5.05
C VAL A 72 -12.91 -10.97 6.03
N ALA A 73 -12.38 -10.79 7.24
CA ALA A 73 -12.34 -11.85 8.25
C ALA A 73 -13.73 -12.29 8.73
N LYS A 74 -14.73 -11.40 8.65
CA LYS A 74 -16.14 -11.70 8.98
C LYS A 74 -16.95 -12.26 7.81
N GLY A 75 -16.40 -12.22 6.58
CA GLY A 75 -17.12 -12.63 5.37
C GLY A 75 -18.08 -11.57 4.81
N ASP A 76 -18.04 -10.32 5.28
CA ASP A 76 -18.83 -9.21 4.71
C ASP A 76 -18.36 -8.88 3.27
N TYR A 77 -17.08 -9.13 2.99
CA TYR A 77 -16.42 -9.02 1.68
C TYR A 77 -15.58 -10.26 1.43
N ASP A 78 -15.52 -10.68 0.16
CA ASP A 78 -14.79 -11.87 -0.27
C ASP A 78 -13.28 -11.59 -0.35
N ALA A 79 -12.90 -10.35 -0.69
CA ALA A 79 -11.51 -9.90 -0.74
C ALA A 79 -11.40 -8.41 -0.42
N GLY A 80 -10.17 -7.94 -0.22
CA GLY A 80 -9.91 -6.52 0.01
C GLY A 80 -8.44 -6.17 0.01
N ALA A 81 -8.13 -4.85 -0.02
CA ALA A 81 -6.77 -4.35 -0.12
C ALA A 81 -6.24 -3.77 1.20
N MET A 82 -5.10 -4.25 1.66
CA MET A 82 -4.47 -3.74 2.87
C MET A 82 -2.94 -3.70 2.84
N LYS A 83 -2.35 -2.88 3.71
CA LYS A 83 -0.89 -2.83 3.89
C LYS A 83 -0.38 -4.01 4.72
N SER A 84 0.83 -4.47 4.40
CA SER A 84 1.45 -5.63 5.07
C SER A 84 1.57 -5.49 6.59
N SER A 85 1.83 -4.29 7.10
CA SER A 85 1.94 -4.07 8.56
C SER A 85 0.62 -4.28 9.30
N THR A 86 -0.53 -3.98 8.66
CA THR A 86 -1.86 -4.28 9.22
C THR A 86 -2.15 -5.77 9.13
N PHE A 87 -1.86 -6.42 8.00
CA PHE A 87 -2.00 -7.87 7.82
C PHE A 87 -1.25 -8.66 8.89
N LYS A 88 0.03 -8.32 9.14
CA LYS A 88 0.83 -8.97 10.21
C LYS A 88 0.21 -8.83 11.60
N LYS A 89 -0.43 -7.68 11.91
CA LYS A 89 -1.15 -7.50 13.17
C LYS A 89 -2.39 -8.39 13.26
N PHE A 90 -3.07 -8.61 12.14
CA PHE A 90 -4.24 -9.48 12.05
C PHE A 90 -3.88 -10.94 12.29
N LEU A 91 -2.80 -11.43 11.65
CA LEU A 91 -2.29 -12.79 11.89
C LEU A 91 -1.92 -13.01 13.37
N LYS A 92 -1.24 -12.04 14.01
CA LYS A 92 -0.93 -12.11 15.43
C LYS A 92 -2.16 -12.16 16.35
N LYS A 93 -3.31 -11.69 15.87
CA LYS A 93 -4.59 -11.74 16.57
C LYS A 93 -5.45 -12.94 16.18
N GLY A 94 -4.91 -13.90 15.43
CA GLY A 94 -5.61 -15.10 14.98
C GLY A 94 -6.78 -14.81 14.02
N ARG A 95 -6.75 -13.67 13.30
CA ARG A 95 -7.81 -13.34 12.34
C ARG A 95 -7.70 -14.23 11.10
N LYS A 96 -8.83 -14.76 10.65
CA LYS A 96 -8.93 -15.71 9.54
C LYS A 96 -8.84 -15.02 8.17
N ILE A 97 -7.66 -14.54 7.84
CA ILE A 97 -7.36 -13.94 6.52
C ILE A 97 -6.06 -14.51 5.94
N ARG A 98 -5.98 -14.58 4.62
CA ARG A 98 -4.79 -14.97 3.88
C ARG A 98 -4.46 -14.00 2.76
N VAL A 99 -3.24 -14.06 2.23
CA VAL A 99 -2.83 -13.30 1.06
C VAL A 99 -3.32 -14.02 -0.20
N LEU A 100 -4.03 -13.29 -1.08
CA LEU A 100 -4.38 -13.72 -2.43
C LEU A 100 -3.32 -13.22 -3.42
N LYS A 101 -2.89 -11.95 -3.28
CA LYS A 101 -1.85 -11.33 -4.13
C LYS A 101 -0.97 -10.39 -3.30
N GLU A 102 0.34 -10.55 -3.44
CA GLU A 102 1.34 -9.60 -2.92
C GLU A 102 1.76 -8.62 -4.02
N PHE A 103 2.02 -7.37 -3.65
CA PHE A 103 2.61 -6.38 -4.52
C PHE A 103 3.54 -5.44 -3.76
N ASN A 104 4.53 -4.90 -4.46
CA ASN A 104 5.52 -3.99 -3.92
C ASN A 104 5.37 -2.60 -4.54
N LEU A 105 5.68 -1.59 -3.75
CA LEU A 105 5.70 -0.21 -4.20
C LEU A 105 6.81 0.56 -3.48
N ALA A 106 7.30 1.63 -4.11
CA ALA A 106 8.31 2.50 -3.51
C ALA A 106 7.85 3.02 -2.13
N THR A 107 8.79 3.20 -1.22
CA THR A 107 8.52 3.81 0.08
C THR A 107 8.12 5.28 -0.09
N LYS A 108 7.57 5.89 0.95
CA LYS A 108 7.23 7.31 0.91
C LYS A 108 8.50 8.15 0.79
N ALA A 109 8.57 9.02 -0.22
CA ALA A 109 9.61 10.02 -0.34
C ALA A 109 9.39 11.17 0.65
N TRP A 110 10.49 11.80 1.02
CA TRP A 110 10.51 13.16 1.53
C TRP A 110 10.76 14.07 0.35
N ALA A 111 9.92 15.05 0.17
CA ALA A 111 10.00 15.98 -0.94
C ALA A 111 10.06 17.42 -0.43
N VAL A 112 10.75 18.27 -1.14
CA VAL A 112 10.70 19.72 -0.97
C VAL A 112 9.79 20.30 -2.05
N ARG A 113 9.09 21.39 -1.74
CA ARG A 113 8.26 22.09 -2.74
C ARG A 113 9.15 22.71 -3.82
N GLU A 114 8.56 22.96 -4.95
CA GLU A 114 9.17 23.76 -6.00
C GLU A 114 9.58 25.16 -5.50
N GLY A 115 10.68 25.73 -6.05
CA GLY A 115 11.19 27.03 -5.66
C GLY A 115 12.03 27.08 -4.37
N VAL A 116 12.22 25.94 -3.66
CA VAL A 116 13.19 25.91 -2.54
C VAL A 116 14.60 26.10 -3.07
N ASN A 117 15.35 27.00 -2.43
CA ASN A 117 16.74 27.31 -2.78
C ASN A 117 17.63 26.05 -2.74
N ASP A 118 18.52 25.91 -3.72
CA ASP A 118 19.35 24.71 -3.87
C ASP A 118 20.34 24.51 -2.70
N ARG A 119 20.82 25.58 -2.07
CA ARG A 119 21.63 25.47 -0.85
C ARG A 119 20.86 24.79 0.28
N VAL A 120 19.56 25.11 0.43
CA VAL A 120 18.68 24.47 1.41
C VAL A 120 18.44 23.01 1.06
N LYS A 121 18.15 22.70 -0.22
CA LYS A 121 17.97 21.31 -0.69
C LYS A 121 19.20 20.46 -0.41
N THR A 122 20.38 20.97 -0.79
CA THR A 122 21.67 20.29 -0.58
C THR A 122 21.94 20.08 0.91
N GLY A 123 21.73 21.13 1.73
CA GLY A 123 21.91 21.04 3.18
C GLY A 123 21.00 20.00 3.83
N LEU A 124 19.70 20.00 3.49
CA LEU A 124 18.74 19.02 3.99
C LEU A 124 19.11 17.59 3.56
N THR A 125 19.48 17.41 2.30
CA THR A 125 19.91 16.09 1.78
C THR A 125 21.12 15.58 2.54
N LYS A 126 22.15 16.44 2.73
CA LYS A 126 23.35 16.08 3.49
C LYS A 126 23.03 15.65 4.92
N VAL A 127 22.17 16.42 5.62
CA VAL A 127 21.76 16.10 6.99
C VAL A 127 20.99 14.79 7.05
N LEU A 128 19.98 14.60 6.18
CA LEU A 128 19.17 13.38 6.18
C LEU A 128 20.00 12.14 5.86
N MET A 129 20.88 12.23 4.87
CA MET A 129 21.74 11.11 4.47
C MET A 129 22.81 10.76 5.51
N ALA A 130 23.14 11.69 6.43
CA ALA A 130 24.09 11.46 7.51
C ALA A 130 23.49 10.74 8.73
N PHE A 131 22.17 10.58 8.80
CA PHE A 131 21.52 9.83 9.90
C PHE A 131 21.96 8.38 9.92
N SER A 132 22.44 7.92 11.08
CA SER A 132 22.91 6.55 11.29
C SER A 132 22.35 5.94 12.58
N ASN A 133 21.98 4.65 12.52
CA ASN A 133 21.59 3.89 13.72
C ASN A 133 22.76 3.61 14.69
N GLU A 134 23.98 3.96 14.31
CA GLU A 134 25.17 3.78 15.13
C GLU A 134 25.38 4.95 16.11
N LYS A 135 24.75 6.11 15.84
CA LYS A 135 24.84 7.30 16.68
C LYS A 135 23.59 7.39 17.56
N ASP A 136 23.74 7.51 18.87
CA ASP A 136 22.63 7.50 19.84
C ASP A 136 21.59 8.60 19.59
N GLY A 137 22.00 9.81 19.25
CA GLY A 137 21.10 10.91 18.92
C GLY A 137 20.25 10.62 17.68
N ASP A 138 20.90 10.15 16.62
CA ASP A 138 20.26 9.79 15.35
C ASP A 138 19.33 8.59 15.53
N LYS A 139 19.73 7.58 16.29
CA LYS A 139 18.93 6.41 16.63
C LYS A 139 17.63 6.79 17.32
N LYS A 140 17.66 7.75 18.26
CA LYS A 140 16.45 8.28 18.91
C LYS A 140 15.52 8.95 17.89
N ALA A 141 16.07 9.82 17.03
CA ALA A 141 15.31 10.50 15.98
C ALA A 141 14.71 9.53 14.97
N LEU A 142 15.50 8.57 14.47
CA LEU A 142 15.04 7.53 13.53
C LEU A 142 13.93 6.66 14.14
N LYS A 143 14.00 6.34 15.43
CA LYS A 143 12.94 5.62 16.14
C LYS A 143 11.63 6.41 16.18
N ILE A 144 11.68 7.72 16.44
CA ILE A 144 10.51 8.62 16.42
C ILE A 144 9.91 8.64 15.00
N LEU A 145 10.75 8.76 13.98
CA LEU A 145 10.35 8.78 12.57
C LEU A 145 9.91 7.41 12.06
N LYS A 146 10.12 6.33 12.80
CA LYS A 146 9.89 4.93 12.41
C LYS A 146 10.63 4.59 11.12
N LYS A 147 11.91 4.96 11.06
CA LYS A 147 12.83 4.75 9.95
C LYS A 147 14.11 4.09 10.45
N ASP A 148 14.79 3.43 9.52
CA ASP A 148 16.12 2.84 9.78
C ASP A 148 17.25 3.75 9.23
N GLY A 149 16.89 4.74 8.41
CA GLY A 149 17.78 5.69 7.76
C GLY A 149 17.11 6.33 6.55
N PHE A 150 17.89 7.01 5.74
CA PHE A 150 17.47 7.64 4.49
C PHE A 150 18.31 7.13 3.34
N LEU A 151 17.73 7.09 2.15
CA LEU A 151 18.38 6.72 0.89
C LEU A 151 18.05 7.79 -0.16
N PRO A 152 18.92 7.99 -1.15
CA PRO A 152 18.56 8.82 -2.28
C PRO A 152 17.25 8.36 -2.91
N ALA A 153 16.39 9.31 -3.27
CA ALA A 153 15.16 8.99 -3.96
C ALA A 153 15.46 8.89 -5.47
N ASP A 154 14.99 7.80 -6.07
CA ASP A 154 14.94 7.65 -7.52
C ASP A 154 13.49 7.92 -7.97
N ASP A 155 13.30 8.95 -8.80
CA ASP A 155 11.97 9.32 -9.32
C ASP A 155 11.33 8.19 -10.13
N ALA A 156 12.13 7.43 -10.89
CA ALA A 156 11.66 6.29 -11.67
C ALA A 156 11.03 5.18 -10.81
N ALA A 157 11.44 5.04 -9.55
CA ALA A 157 10.85 4.08 -8.61
C ALA A 157 9.36 4.36 -8.34
N TYR A 158 8.86 5.56 -8.66
CA TYR A 158 7.45 5.96 -8.49
C TYR A 158 6.61 5.77 -9.77
N ASN A 159 7.19 5.33 -10.88
CA ASN A 159 6.45 5.16 -12.15
C ASN A 159 5.28 4.17 -12.02
N THR A 160 5.44 3.10 -11.25
CA THR A 160 4.35 2.16 -10.98
C THR A 160 3.20 2.83 -10.21
N VAL A 161 3.51 3.76 -9.30
CA VAL A 161 2.50 4.53 -8.57
C VAL A 161 1.78 5.49 -9.53
N ARG A 162 2.51 6.17 -10.41
CA ARG A 162 1.93 7.06 -11.45
C ARG A 162 1.00 6.29 -12.37
N LYS A 163 1.47 5.11 -12.87
CA LYS A 163 0.64 4.21 -13.67
C LYS A 163 -0.64 3.82 -12.94
N ALA A 164 -0.55 3.42 -11.68
CA ALA A 164 -1.72 3.02 -10.89
C ALA A 164 -2.73 4.15 -10.70
N ILE A 165 -2.25 5.39 -10.51
CA ILE A 165 -3.11 6.57 -10.38
C ILE A 165 -3.74 6.92 -11.74
N HIS A 166 -2.95 6.95 -12.82
CA HIS A 166 -3.40 7.28 -14.16
C HIS A 166 -4.47 6.28 -14.66
N ASN A 167 -4.24 5.00 -14.45
CA ASN A 167 -5.14 3.94 -14.93
C ASN A 167 -6.31 3.66 -13.97
N SER A 168 -6.43 4.40 -12.87
CA SER A 168 -7.50 4.14 -11.89
C SER A 168 -8.91 4.44 -12.44
N SER A 169 -9.05 5.27 -13.46
CA SER A 169 -10.32 5.50 -14.17
C SER A 169 -10.78 4.27 -14.96
N GLN A 170 -9.84 3.54 -15.58
CA GLN A 170 -10.14 2.34 -16.37
C GLN A 170 -10.83 1.23 -15.57
N PHE A 171 -10.68 1.26 -14.25
CA PHE A 171 -11.39 0.32 -13.37
C PHE A 171 -12.91 0.53 -13.40
N PHE A 172 -13.38 1.70 -13.78
CA PHE A 172 -14.81 2.07 -13.82
C PHE A 172 -15.41 1.97 -15.24
N GLU A 173 -14.61 1.68 -16.25
CA GLU A 173 -15.01 1.40 -17.63
C GLU A 173 -15.38 -0.08 -17.78
#